data_720be71c1dcc34ddc4d85316ee0b1a6f
#
_entry.id   720be71c1dcc34ddc4d85316ee0b1a6f
#
_cell.length_a   1.000
_cell.length_b   1.000
_cell.length_c   1.000
_cell.angle_alpha   90.00
_cell.angle_beta   90.00
_cell.angle_gamma   90.00
#
_symmetry.space_group_name_H-M   'P 1'
#
loop_
_entity.id
_entity.type
_entity.pdbx_description
1 polymer ?
#
loop_
_entity_poly.entity_id
_entity_poly.type
_entity_poly.pdbx_seq_one_letter_code
_entity_poly.pdbx_strand_id
1 'polypeptide(L)'
;MPTKVVKKKRRKKSKMYFGTPVQNAIIRYNETSNPVIKNRIYGEHIHAAFEKMAENLIHTFKFYYFDYPFEDVKAEVVSFMVMQIPKYQPDKGRAFSYFSIVGKII
;
A
#
# COMPACT_ATOMS: atom_id res chain seq x y z
N MET A 1 33.52 1.64 11.16
CA MET A 1 33.16 2.30 11.20
C MET A 1 32.02 2.98 10.59
N PRO A 2 32.06 3.86 9.92
CA PRO A 2 30.93 4.64 9.39
C PRO A 2 29.95 3.87 8.57
N THR A 3 30.36 2.81 8.03
CA THR A 3 29.49 2.05 7.16
C THR A 3 28.23 1.57 7.84
N LYS A 4 28.29 1.33 9.12
CA LYS A 4 27.13 0.86 9.82
C LYS A 4 26.03 1.86 9.82
N VAL A 5 26.38 3.10 9.94
CA VAL A 5 25.39 4.15 9.96
C VAL A 5 24.65 4.23 8.64
N VAL A 6 25.37 4.04 7.57
CA VAL A 6 24.75 4.09 6.24
C VAL A 6 23.69 3.04 6.09
N LYS A 7 23.89 1.86 6.62
CA LYS A 7 22.89 0.81 6.49
C LYS A 7 21.60 1.18 7.18
N LYS A 8 21.68 1.82 8.31
CA LYS A 8 20.47 2.20 9.00
C LYS A 8 19.64 3.16 8.19
N LYS A 9 20.29 4.08 7.53
CA LYS A 9 19.57 5.04 6.74
C LYS A 9 18.84 4.38 5.60
N ARG A 10 19.45 3.41 4.98
CA ARG A 10 18.80 2.73 3.88
C ARG A 10 17.54 2.02 4.33
N ARG A 11 17.54 1.42 5.50
CA ARG A 11 16.36 0.76 5.99
C ARG A 11 15.21 1.72 6.19
N LYS A 12 15.50 2.92 6.65
CA LYS A 12 14.45 3.90 6.81
C LYS A 12 13.81 4.26 5.48
N LYS A 13 14.64 4.39 4.45
CA LYS A 13 14.10 4.71 3.14
C LYS A 13 13.17 3.65 2.63
N SER A 14 13.47 2.40 2.85
CA SER A 14 12.61 1.37 2.32
C SER A 14 11.24 1.39 2.98
N LYS A 15 11.14 1.91 4.19
CA LYS A 15 9.83 2.01 4.82
C LYS A 15 9.01 3.15 4.28
N MET A 16 9.63 4.06 3.54
CA MET A 16 8.91 5.22 3.06
C MET A 16 8.00 4.92 1.87
N TYR A 17 7.99 3.69 1.36
CA TYR A 17 7.13 3.40 0.23
C TYR A 17 5.65 3.61 0.59
N PHE A 18 5.31 3.57 1.87
CA PHE A 18 3.93 3.77 2.30
C PHE A 18 3.94 4.62 3.57
N GLY A 19 4.36 5.85 3.42
CA GLY A 19 4.45 6.75 4.56
C GLY A 19 3.38 7.81 4.52
N THR A 20 3.67 8.92 5.17
CA THR A 20 2.73 10.03 5.25
C THR A 20 2.29 10.57 3.88
N PRO A 21 3.15 10.68 2.89
CA PRO A 21 2.67 11.18 1.59
C PRO A 21 1.60 10.28 0.97
N VAL A 22 1.73 8.97 1.12
CA VAL A 22 0.72 8.05 0.60
C VAL A 22 -0.57 8.19 1.40
N GLN A 23 -0.46 8.28 2.71
CA GLN A 23 -1.63 8.47 3.56
C GLN A 23 -2.38 9.75 3.18
N ASN A 24 -1.65 10.83 2.97
CA ASN A 24 -2.27 12.09 2.56
C ASN A 24 -2.94 11.97 1.20
N ALA A 25 -2.35 11.22 0.29
CA ALA A 25 -2.96 11.00 -1.01
C ALA A 25 -4.26 10.22 -0.87
N ILE A 26 -4.31 9.25 0.00
CA ILE A 26 -5.53 8.49 0.24
C ILE A 26 -6.62 9.39 0.81
N ILE A 27 -6.25 10.27 1.73
CA ILE A 27 -7.21 11.21 2.29
C ILE A 27 -7.75 12.13 1.19
N ARG A 28 -6.88 12.67 0.34
CA ARG A 28 -7.33 13.51 -0.76
C ARG A 28 -8.21 12.74 -1.74
N TYR A 29 -7.87 11.49 -1.99
CA TYR A 29 -8.68 10.64 -2.85
C TYR A 29 -10.12 10.56 -2.31
N ASN A 30 -10.25 10.38 -1.02
CA ASN A 30 -11.58 10.28 -0.42
C ASN A 30 -12.32 11.60 -0.35
N GLU A 31 -11.60 12.70 -0.40
CA GLU A 31 -12.24 14.01 -0.31
C GLU A 31 -12.74 14.52 -1.64
N THR A 32 -12.25 14.01 -2.74
CA THR A 32 -12.69 14.49 -4.04
C THR A 32 -13.80 13.59 -4.57
N SER A 33 -14.75 14.18 -5.29
CA SER A 33 -15.80 13.43 -5.93
C SER A 33 -15.58 13.28 -7.44
N ASN A 34 -14.52 13.87 -7.97
CA ASN A 34 -14.26 13.83 -9.40
C ASN A 34 -13.48 12.56 -9.75
N PRO A 35 -14.07 11.67 -10.57
CA PRO A 35 -13.39 10.39 -10.87
C PRO A 35 -12.06 10.56 -11.60
N VAL A 36 -11.94 11.58 -12.41
CA VAL A 36 -10.68 11.82 -13.14
C VAL A 36 -9.58 12.18 -12.16
N ILE A 37 -9.89 13.03 -11.19
CA ILE A 37 -8.92 13.43 -10.19
C ILE A 37 -8.59 12.25 -9.27
N LYS A 38 -9.59 11.47 -8.89
CA LYS A 38 -9.35 10.27 -8.09
C LYS A 38 -8.38 9.33 -8.78
N ASN A 39 -8.59 9.08 -10.07
CA ASN A 39 -7.72 8.17 -10.81
C ASN A 39 -6.31 8.70 -10.90
N ARG A 40 -6.16 10.01 -11.06
CA ARG A 40 -4.83 10.61 -11.11
C ARG A 40 -4.11 10.46 -9.77
N ILE A 41 -4.80 10.77 -8.68
CA ILE A 41 -4.19 10.65 -7.35
C ILE A 41 -3.77 9.21 -7.11
N TYR A 42 -4.63 8.27 -7.45
CA TYR A 42 -4.31 6.86 -7.25
C TYR A 42 -3.08 6.46 -8.08
N GLY A 43 -3.09 6.77 -9.35
CA GLY A 43 -1.99 6.37 -10.23
C GLY A 43 -0.66 6.99 -9.88
N GLU A 44 -0.68 8.24 -9.43
CA GLU A 44 0.56 8.96 -9.16
C GLU A 44 1.11 8.72 -7.77
N HIS A 45 0.23 8.45 -6.80
CA HIS A 45 0.68 8.47 -5.40
C HIS A 45 0.34 7.22 -4.61
N ILE A 46 -0.62 6.42 -5.04
CA ILE A 46 -1.09 5.31 -4.23
C ILE A 46 -0.76 3.96 -4.82
N HIS A 47 -0.87 3.82 -6.14
CA HIS A 47 -0.75 2.52 -6.80
C HIS A 47 0.57 1.81 -6.50
N ALA A 48 1.68 2.52 -6.63
CA ALA A 48 2.98 1.91 -6.39
C ALA A 48 3.12 1.41 -4.96
N ALA A 49 2.58 2.19 -4.01
CA ALA A 49 2.63 1.78 -2.61
C ALA A 49 1.78 0.54 -2.36
N PHE A 50 0.61 0.47 -2.98
CA PHE A 50 -0.25 -0.70 -2.83
C PHE A 50 0.38 -1.93 -3.44
N GLU A 51 1.00 -1.78 -4.61
CA GLU A 51 1.69 -2.92 -5.23
C GLU A 51 2.82 -3.43 -4.36
N LYS A 52 3.60 -2.52 -3.82
CA LYS A 52 4.71 -2.91 -2.96
C LYS A 52 4.22 -3.59 -1.69
N MET A 53 3.17 -3.05 -1.10
CA MET A 53 2.60 -3.66 0.09
C MET A 53 2.05 -5.05 -0.22
N ALA A 54 1.35 -5.21 -1.35
CA ALA A 54 0.82 -6.50 -1.73
C ALA A 54 1.94 -7.52 -1.91
N GLU A 55 3.02 -7.13 -2.58
CA GLU A 55 4.17 -8.01 -2.73
C GLU A 55 4.72 -8.45 -1.39
N ASN A 56 4.87 -7.49 -0.47
CA ASN A 56 5.43 -7.80 0.85
C ASN A 56 4.51 -8.72 1.64
N LEU A 57 3.21 -8.50 1.56
CA LEU A 57 2.26 -9.33 2.27
C LEU A 57 2.25 -10.76 1.73
N ILE A 58 2.29 -10.90 0.42
CA ILE A 58 2.31 -12.23 -0.20
C ILE A 58 3.57 -12.98 0.22
N HIS A 59 4.72 -12.32 0.18
CA HIS A 59 5.97 -12.97 0.55
C HIS A 59 6.03 -13.29 2.03
N THR A 60 5.51 -12.39 2.87
CA THR A 60 5.58 -12.58 4.31
C THR A 60 4.64 -13.65 4.79
N PHE A 61 3.42 -13.66 4.28
CA PHE A 61 2.39 -14.56 4.75
C PHE A 61 2.12 -15.73 3.82
N LYS A 62 2.87 -15.81 2.70
CA LYS A 62 2.82 -16.96 1.81
C LYS A 62 1.44 -17.20 1.25
N PHE A 63 0.83 -16.16 0.71
CA PHE A 63 -0.47 -16.29 0.06
C PHE A 63 -0.34 -16.92 -1.32
N TYR A 64 0.30 -18.05 -1.41
CA TYR A 64 0.51 -18.69 -2.70
C TYR A 64 -0.63 -19.64 -3.00
N TYR A 65 -1.16 -19.53 -4.20
CA TYR A 65 -2.15 -20.45 -4.70
C TYR A 65 -1.50 -21.26 -5.81
N PHE A 66 -1.58 -22.57 -5.73
CA PHE A 66 -0.87 -23.43 -6.65
C PHE A 66 -1.19 -23.16 -8.10
N ASP A 67 -2.44 -22.82 -8.38
CA ASP A 67 -2.88 -22.66 -9.76
C ASP A 67 -2.81 -21.23 -10.27
N TYR A 68 -2.38 -20.29 -9.46
CA TYR A 68 -2.39 -18.89 -9.84
C TYR A 68 -0.99 -18.30 -9.83
N PRO A 69 -0.62 -17.56 -10.89
CA PRO A 69 0.66 -16.86 -10.90
C PRO A 69 0.71 -15.78 -9.82
N PHE A 70 1.93 -15.48 -9.41
CA PHE A 70 2.14 -14.43 -8.40
C PHE A 70 1.47 -13.11 -8.80
N GLU A 71 1.58 -12.75 -10.08
CA GLU A 71 1.01 -11.48 -10.54
C GLU A 71 -0.51 -11.44 -10.39
N ASP A 72 -1.17 -12.56 -10.57
CA ASP A 72 -2.61 -12.60 -10.40
C ASP A 72 -2.99 -12.45 -8.94
N VAL A 73 -2.26 -13.08 -8.05
CA VAL A 73 -2.51 -12.95 -6.62
C VAL A 73 -2.28 -11.51 -6.18
N LYS A 74 -1.19 -10.91 -6.67
CA LYS A 74 -0.89 -9.52 -6.33
C LYS A 74 -2.00 -8.60 -6.82
N ALA A 75 -2.48 -8.80 -8.03
CA ALA A 75 -3.55 -7.97 -8.56
C ALA A 75 -4.82 -8.08 -7.73
N GLU A 76 -5.14 -9.26 -7.24
CA GLU A 76 -6.31 -9.43 -6.40
C GLU A 76 -6.17 -8.69 -5.08
N VAL A 77 -4.99 -8.77 -4.46
CA VAL A 77 -4.75 -8.08 -3.21
C VAL A 77 -4.87 -6.56 -3.42
N VAL A 78 -4.26 -6.05 -4.47
CA VAL A 78 -4.32 -4.63 -4.78
C VAL A 78 -5.76 -4.20 -5.03
N SER A 79 -6.51 -4.98 -5.80
CA SER A 79 -7.91 -4.64 -6.09
C SER A 79 -8.74 -4.56 -4.83
N PHE A 80 -8.54 -5.50 -3.92
CA PHE A 80 -9.27 -5.48 -2.67
C PHE A 80 -8.93 -4.24 -1.84
N MET A 81 -7.65 -3.90 -1.81
CA MET A 81 -7.23 -2.70 -1.09
C MET A 81 -7.85 -1.45 -1.68
N VAL A 82 -7.90 -1.36 -3.01
CA VAL A 82 -8.51 -0.20 -3.66
C VAL A 82 -9.99 -0.08 -3.27
N MET A 83 -10.68 -1.20 -3.21
CA MET A 83 -12.09 -1.18 -2.83
C MET A 83 -12.29 -0.70 -1.40
N GLN A 84 -11.28 -0.81 -0.57
CA GLN A 84 -11.38 -0.39 0.83
C GLN A 84 -10.95 1.04 1.06
N ILE A 85 -10.42 1.73 0.04
CA ILE A 85 -9.98 3.11 0.23
C ILE A 85 -11.09 3.99 0.81
N PRO A 86 -12.33 3.94 0.31
CA PRO A 86 -13.37 4.81 0.87
C PRO A 86 -13.71 4.54 2.32
N LYS A 87 -13.32 3.39 2.83
CA LYS A 87 -13.62 3.03 4.21
C LYS A 87 -12.54 3.43 5.20
N TYR A 88 -11.41 3.91 4.69
CA TYR A 88 -10.33 4.31 5.58
C TYR A 88 -10.69 5.57 6.33
N GLN A 89 -10.44 5.58 7.63
CA GLN A 89 -10.71 6.72 8.51
C GLN A 89 -9.42 7.16 9.17
N PRO A 90 -8.91 8.34 8.80
CA PRO A 90 -7.58 8.77 9.30
C PRO A 90 -7.51 8.93 10.81
N ASP A 91 -8.64 9.24 11.45
CA ASP A 91 -8.65 9.44 12.89
C ASP A 91 -8.56 8.13 13.67
N LYS A 92 -8.69 7.00 13.00
CA LYS A 92 -8.64 5.70 13.67
C LYS A 92 -7.31 5.00 13.52
N GLY A 93 -6.41 5.54 12.74
CA GLY A 93 -5.09 4.95 12.61
C GLY A 93 -4.44 5.31 11.30
N ARG A 94 -3.21 4.86 11.15
CA ARG A 94 -2.45 5.17 9.96
C ARG A 94 -2.87 4.29 8.81
N ALA A 95 -2.76 4.84 7.60
CA ALA A 95 -3.12 4.11 6.40
C ALA A 95 -2.29 2.83 6.25
N PHE A 96 -0.99 2.89 6.55
CA PHE A 96 -0.15 1.71 6.44
C PHE A 96 -0.70 0.56 7.27
N SER A 97 -1.06 0.84 8.51
CA SER A 97 -1.59 -0.20 9.40
C SER A 97 -2.94 -0.72 8.91
N TYR A 98 -3.79 0.18 8.49
CA TYR A 98 -5.11 -0.22 8.04
C TYR A 98 -5.03 -1.14 6.81
N PHE A 99 -4.27 -0.73 5.80
CA PHE A 99 -4.20 -1.51 4.57
C PHE A 99 -3.37 -2.77 4.72
N SER A 100 -2.43 -2.78 5.64
CA SER A 100 -1.69 -4.00 5.95
C SER A 100 -2.64 -5.07 6.49
N ILE A 101 -3.57 -4.69 7.35
CA ILE A 101 -4.56 -5.64 7.86
C ILE A 101 -5.55 -6.04 6.77
N VAL A 102 -6.00 -5.07 5.98
CA VAL A 102 -6.93 -5.35 4.90
C VAL A 102 -6.35 -6.39 3.94
N GLY A 103 -5.07 -6.23 3.59
CA GLY A 103 -4.45 -7.15 2.65
C GLY A 103 -4.35 -8.57 3.17
N LYS A 104 -4.36 -8.76 4.48
CA LYS A 104 -4.28 -10.10 5.05
C LYS A 104 -5.61 -10.82 5.06
N ILE A 105 -6.69 -10.10 4.89
CA ILE A 105 -8.02 -10.70 5.00
C ILE A 105 -8.38 -11.51 3.76
N ILE A 106 -7.80 -11.22 2.64
CA ILE A 106 -8.11 -11.90 1.37
C ILE A 106 -7.83 -13.42 1.37
#